data_66d459bd8548c13fe5819ca414efac93
#
_entry.id   66d459bd8548c13fe5819ca414efac93
#
_cell.length_a   1.000
_cell.length_b   1.000
_cell.length_c   1.000
_cell.angle_alpha   90.00
_cell.angle_beta   90.00
_cell.angle_gamma   90.00
#
_symmetry.space_group_name_H-M   'P 1'
#
loop_
_entity.id
_entity.type
_entity.pdbx_description
1 polymer ?
#
loop_
_entity_poly.entity_id
_entity_poly.type
_entity_poly.pdbx_seq_one_letter_code
_entity_poly.pdbx_strand_id
1 'polypeptide(L)'
;MAWHQGYLCILEGFEMQRKIYFVLMLLWMGVIFGFSAQPAAESTQTSLRVGRLVCGIFVKDYEEMSAAEQTALAENIEFPIRKAAHASEYALLGILVFGVVRKKEMTKRQMLCAILVTAFYAASDELHQFFVPGRSCQLRDVLIDTAGGVAGVGIQYILLKHFRKMEGIE
;
A
#
# COMPACT_ATOMS: atom_id res chain seq x y z
N MET A 1 8.30 -40.00 16.73
CA MET A 1 9.03 -38.79 17.22
C MET A 1 9.41 -37.84 16.08
N ALA A 2 9.98 -38.26 14.97
CA ALA A 2 10.39 -37.35 13.87
C ALA A 2 9.25 -36.52 13.25
N TRP A 3 8.06 -37.06 13.06
CA TRP A 3 6.89 -36.35 12.53
C TRP A 3 6.42 -35.20 13.41
N HIS A 4 6.53 -35.31 14.74
CA HIS A 4 6.11 -34.28 15.69
C HIS A 4 7.09 -33.12 15.68
N GLN A 5 8.38 -33.34 15.53
CA GLN A 5 9.40 -32.31 15.42
C GLN A 5 9.29 -31.53 14.10
N GLY A 6 9.02 -32.19 12.98
CA GLY A 6 8.81 -31.53 11.69
C GLY A 6 7.58 -30.62 11.69
N TYR A 7 6.47 -31.05 12.31
CA TYR A 7 5.26 -30.25 12.41
C TYR A 7 5.44 -29.00 13.31
N LEU A 8 6.17 -29.13 14.43
CA LEU A 8 6.50 -28.01 15.32
C LEU A 8 7.38 -26.98 14.59
N CYS A 9 8.38 -27.38 13.85
CA CYS A 9 9.26 -26.48 13.09
C CYS A 9 8.47 -25.66 12.03
N ILE A 10 7.51 -26.29 11.34
CA ILE A 10 6.63 -25.61 10.36
C ILE A 10 5.70 -24.58 11.06
N LEU A 11 5.17 -24.93 12.22
CA LEU A 11 4.33 -24.01 13.01
C LEU A 11 5.13 -22.82 13.54
N GLU A 12 6.32 -23.05 14.05
CA GLU A 12 7.21 -21.98 14.52
C GLU A 12 7.62 -21.04 13.38
N GLY A 13 7.93 -21.56 12.20
CA GLY A 13 8.22 -20.77 11.01
C GLY A 13 7.04 -19.89 10.59
N PHE A 14 5.82 -20.41 10.65
CA PHE A 14 4.61 -19.67 10.32
C PHE A 14 4.33 -18.54 11.33
N GLU A 15 4.47 -18.82 12.63
CA GLU A 15 4.29 -17.82 13.68
C GLU A 15 5.38 -16.71 13.61
N MET A 16 6.61 -17.07 13.27
CA MET A 16 7.69 -16.12 13.04
C MET A 16 7.35 -15.19 11.86
N GLN A 17 6.87 -15.73 10.73
CA GLN A 17 6.44 -14.92 9.59
C GLN A 17 5.34 -13.94 9.99
N ARG A 18 4.34 -14.37 10.76
CA ARG A 18 3.25 -13.49 11.24
C ARG A 18 3.78 -12.34 12.09
N LYS A 19 4.74 -12.61 12.97
CA LYS A 19 5.38 -11.56 13.79
C LYS A 19 6.13 -10.55 12.91
N ILE A 20 6.84 -11.01 11.89
CA ILE A 20 7.52 -10.14 10.93
C ILE A 20 6.50 -9.25 10.20
N TYR A 21 5.43 -9.84 9.64
CA TYR A 21 4.36 -9.07 9.00
C TYR A 21 3.74 -8.04 9.95
N PHE A 22 3.53 -8.39 11.21
CA PHE A 22 2.97 -7.48 12.20
C PHE A 22 3.89 -6.28 12.47
N VAL A 23 5.19 -6.50 12.65
CA VAL A 23 6.16 -5.42 12.84
C VAL A 23 6.23 -4.53 11.59
N LEU A 24 6.33 -5.13 10.39
CA LEU A 24 6.37 -4.39 9.14
C LEU A 24 5.07 -3.58 8.91
N MET A 25 3.92 -4.14 9.28
CA MET A 25 2.63 -3.44 9.22
C MET A 25 2.62 -2.19 10.08
N LEU A 26 3.06 -2.29 11.34
CA LEU A 26 3.12 -1.14 12.25
C LEU A 26 4.09 -0.07 11.76
N LEU A 27 5.26 -0.47 11.28
CA LEU A 27 6.24 0.45 10.69
C LEU A 27 5.65 1.16 9.46
N TRP A 28 4.97 0.42 8.58
CA TRP A 28 4.37 0.96 7.37
C TRP A 28 3.19 1.90 7.68
N MET A 29 2.36 1.58 8.66
CA MET A 29 1.33 2.50 9.16
C MET A 29 1.96 3.81 9.66
N GLY A 30 3.08 3.75 10.37
CA GLY A 30 3.84 4.94 10.76
C GLY A 30 4.37 5.76 9.57
N VAL A 31 4.80 5.10 8.50
CA VAL A 31 5.23 5.78 7.26
C VAL A 31 4.06 6.49 6.58
N ILE A 32 2.91 5.82 6.41
CA ILE A 32 1.69 6.42 5.86
C ILE A 32 1.29 7.64 6.70
N PHE A 33 1.24 7.49 8.03
CA PHE A 33 0.92 8.60 8.94
C PHE A 33 1.87 9.79 8.75
N GLY A 34 3.18 9.53 8.61
CA GLY A 34 4.18 10.56 8.38
C GLY A 34 3.95 11.33 7.06
N PHE A 35 3.60 10.65 5.97
CA PHE A 35 3.25 11.30 4.70
C PHE A 35 1.92 12.04 4.79
N SER A 36 0.94 11.48 5.47
CA SER A 36 -0.36 12.12 5.70
C SER A 36 -0.28 13.37 6.56
N ALA A 37 0.69 13.46 7.47
CA ALA A 37 0.94 14.62 8.31
C ALA A 37 1.59 15.80 7.57
N GLN A 38 2.05 15.60 6.32
CA GLN A 38 2.65 16.68 5.54
C GLN A 38 1.59 17.68 5.07
N PRO A 39 1.84 19.01 5.20
CA PRO A 39 1.00 20.04 4.61
C PRO A 39 0.79 19.83 3.12
N ALA A 40 -0.37 20.28 2.60
CA ALA A 40 -0.72 20.08 1.19
C ALA A 40 0.35 20.63 0.22
N ALA A 41 0.96 21.77 0.55
CA ALA A 41 2.00 22.40 -0.27
C ALA A 41 3.24 21.49 -0.44
N GLU A 42 3.69 20.83 0.64
CA GLU A 42 4.84 19.91 0.60
C GLU A 42 4.51 18.64 -0.19
N SER A 43 3.32 18.10 0.03
CA SER A 43 2.82 16.94 -0.71
C SER A 43 2.73 17.22 -2.21
N THR A 44 2.22 18.39 -2.60
CA THR A 44 2.16 18.83 -4.00
C THR A 44 3.56 18.95 -4.61
N GLN A 45 4.51 19.55 -3.89
CA GLN A 45 5.90 19.63 -4.40
C GLN A 45 6.52 18.26 -4.62
N THR A 46 6.25 17.30 -3.73
CA THR A 46 6.72 15.92 -3.88
C THR A 46 6.11 15.26 -5.12
N SER A 47 4.80 15.40 -5.31
CA SER A 47 4.10 14.87 -6.49
C SER A 47 4.59 15.50 -7.79
N LEU A 48 4.87 16.81 -7.80
CA LEU A 48 5.45 17.51 -8.96
C LEU A 48 6.86 17.02 -9.30
N ARG A 49 7.71 16.74 -8.28
CA ARG A 49 9.04 16.16 -8.53
C ARG A 49 8.93 14.78 -9.17
N VAL A 50 8.05 13.91 -8.65
CA VAL A 50 7.78 12.60 -9.26
C VAL A 50 7.19 12.78 -10.65
N GLY A 51 6.27 13.74 -10.85
CA GLY A 51 5.70 14.08 -12.14
C GLY A 51 6.76 14.42 -13.20
N ARG A 52 7.73 15.26 -12.84
CA ARG A 52 8.85 15.60 -13.74
C ARG A 52 9.69 14.38 -14.09
N LEU A 53 9.99 13.49 -13.13
CA LEU A 53 10.72 12.25 -13.40
C LEU A 53 9.93 11.34 -14.37
N VAL A 54 8.63 11.20 -14.16
CA VAL A 54 7.75 10.41 -15.04
C VAL A 54 7.71 11.01 -16.43
N CYS A 55 7.55 12.34 -16.56
CA CYS A 55 7.58 13.01 -17.86
C CYS A 55 8.94 12.82 -18.56
N GLY A 56 10.06 12.93 -17.84
CA GLY A 56 11.39 12.72 -18.39
C GLY A 56 11.61 11.31 -18.95
N ILE A 57 10.92 10.31 -18.42
CA ILE A 57 11.02 8.93 -18.90
C ILE A 57 10.08 8.67 -20.09
N PHE A 58 8.85 9.21 -20.08
CA PHE A 58 7.79 8.82 -21.00
C PHE A 58 7.46 9.85 -22.08
N VAL A 59 7.87 11.12 -21.91
CA VAL A 59 7.61 12.18 -22.90
C VAL A 59 8.82 12.34 -23.81
N LYS A 60 8.59 12.19 -25.11
CA LYS A 60 9.64 12.37 -26.11
C LYS A 60 10.13 13.83 -26.10
N ASP A 61 11.43 14.00 -26.27
CA ASP A 61 12.12 15.31 -26.33
C ASP A 61 11.86 16.21 -25.11
N TYR A 62 11.53 15.62 -23.94
CA TYR A 62 11.23 16.34 -22.69
C TYR A 62 12.35 17.30 -22.27
N GLU A 63 13.61 16.89 -22.40
CA GLU A 63 14.78 17.71 -22.05
C GLU A 63 14.99 18.94 -22.96
N GLU A 64 14.37 18.92 -24.17
CA GLU A 64 14.44 20.04 -25.12
C GLU A 64 13.30 21.06 -24.90
N MET A 65 12.32 20.73 -24.06
CA MET A 65 11.21 21.59 -23.72
C MET A 65 11.64 22.75 -22.79
N SER A 66 10.99 23.88 -22.91
CA SER A 66 11.18 24.99 -21.96
C SER A 66 10.77 24.57 -20.55
N ALA A 67 11.36 25.18 -19.53
CA ALA A 67 11.02 24.95 -18.13
C ALA A 67 9.52 25.16 -17.83
N ALA A 68 8.86 26.05 -18.55
CA ALA A 68 7.42 26.31 -18.43
C ALA A 68 6.59 25.12 -18.95
N GLU A 69 6.95 24.54 -20.11
CA GLU A 69 6.27 23.37 -20.69
C GLU A 69 6.48 22.13 -19.81
N GLN A 70 7.70 21.90 -19.33
CA GLN A 70 7.99 20.80 -18.39
C GLN A 70 7.18 20.91 -17.10
N THR A 71 7.03 22.12 -16.57
CA THR A 71 6.22 22.37 -15.37
C THR A 71 4.74 22.12 -15.63
N ALA A 72 4.19 22.63 -16.74
CA ALA A 72 2.80 22.43 -17.11
C ALA A 72 2.45 20.95 -17.31
N LEU A 73 3.35 20.16 -17.91
CA LEU A 73 3.18 18.69 -18.01
C LEU A 73 3.15 18.02 -16.65
N ALA A 74 4.07 18.37 -15.75
CA ALA A 74 4.11 17.80 -14.41
C ALA A 74 2.85 18.15 -13.60
N GLU A 75 2.33 19.39 -13.73
CA GLU A 75 1.08 19.84 -13.10
C GLU A 75 -0.13 19.05 -13.60
N ASN A 76 -0.20 18.76 -14.89
CA ASN A 76 -1.30 17.98 -15.48
C ASN A 76 -1.40 16.54 -14.92
N ILE A 77 -0.27 15.95 -14.54
CA ILE A 77 -0.22 14.58 -14.00
C ILE A 77 -0.02 14.53 -12.48
N GLU A 78 0.08 15.68 -11.80
CA GLU A 78 0.31 15.76 -10.35
C GLU A 78 -0.78 15.01 -9.57
N PHE A 79 -2.05 15.29 -9.90
CA PHE A 79 -3.18 14.65 -9.23
C PHE A 79 -3.21 13.12 -9.37
N PRO A 80 -3.16 12.53 -10.60
CA PRO A 80 -3.10 11.07 -10.74
C PRO A 80 -1.86 10.45 -10.11
N ILE A 81 -0.71 11.09 -10.12
CA ILE A 81 0.50 10.59 -9.45
C ILE A 81 0.27 10.50 -7.94
N ARG A 82 -0.25 11.54 -7.32
CA ARG A 82 -0.56 11.56 -5.89
C ARG A 82 -1.54 10.45 -5.53
N LYS A 83 -2.61 10.28 -6.31
CA LYS A 83 -3.59 9.20 -6.05
C LYS A 83 -3.02 7.81 -6.27
N ALA A 84 -2.15 7.63 -7.26
CA ALA A 84 -1.44 6.36 -7.46
C ALA A 84 -0.48 6.05 -6.30
N ALA A 85 0.20 7.05 -5.76
CA ALA A 85 1.05 6.89 -4.59
C ALA A 85 0.23 6.41 -3.38
N HIS A 86 -0.87 7.09 -3.03
CA HIS A 86 -1.78 6.68 -1.96
C HIS A 86 -2.31 5.24 -2.18
N ALA A 87 -2.85 4.94 -3.35
CA ALA A 87 -3.31 3.59 -3.66
C ALA A 87 -2.21 2.52 -3.48
N SER A 88 -0.96 2.85 -3.85
CA SER A 88 0.19 1.95 -3.69
C SER A 88 0.58 1.76 -2.23
N GLU A 89 0.55 2.81 -1.43
CA GLU A 89 0.80 2.76 0.02
C GLU A 89 -0.20 1.84 0.71
N TYR A 90 -1.48 1.97 0.37
CA TYR A 90 -2.54 1.12 0.91
C TYR A 90 -2.54 -0.29 0.32
N ALA A 91 -2.07 -0.49 -0.92
CA ALA A 91 -1.85 -1.83 -1.46
C ALA A 91 -0.79 -2.59 -0.65
N LEU A 92 0.34 -1.95 -0.33
CA LEU A 92 1.35 -2.55 0.53
C LEU A 92 0.81 -2.80 1.94
N LEU A 93 0.04 -1.87 2.51
CA LEU A 93 -0.62 -2.10 3.80
C LEU A 93 -1.55 -3.32 3.75
N GLY A 94 -2.37 -3.47 2.70
CA GLY A 94 -3.24 -4.62 2.51
C GLY A 94 -2.48 -5.95 2.45
N ILE A 95 -1.34 -5.98 1.75
CA ILE A 95 -0.41 -7.12 1.74
C ILE A 95 0.04 -7.46 3.17
N LEU A 96 0.50 -6.48 3.91
CA LEU A 96 1.03 -6.68 5.27
C LEU A 96 -0.05 -7.12 6.24
N VAL A 97 -1.22 -6.47 6.23
CA VAL A 97 -2.37 -6.85 7.08
C VAL A 97 -2.82 -8.27 6.77
N PHE A 98 -2.94 -8.65 5.49
CA PHE A 98 -3.31 -10.01 5.14
C PHE A 98 -2.25 -11.02 5.59
N GLY A 99 -0.96 -10.67 5.51
CA GLY A 99 0.14 -11.47 6.06
C GLY A 99 -0.01 -11.75 7.57
N VAL A 100 -0.55 -10.79 8.33
CA VAL A 100 -0.83 -10.93 9.77
C VAL A 100 -2.04 -11.80 10.05
N VAL A 101 -3.17 -11.55 9.36
CA VAL A 101 -4.46 -12.18 9.69
C VAL A 101 -4.64 -13.56 9.06
N ARG A 102 -3.87 -13.90 8.01
CA ARG A 102 -3.95 -15.19 7.35
C ARG A 102 -3.59 -16.33 8.31
N LYS A 103 -4.23 -17.49 8.10
CA LYS A 103 -3.88 -18.75 8.74
C LYS A 103 -3.26 -19.69 7.71
N LYS A 104 -2.83 -20.87 8.13
CA LYS A 104 -2.31 -21.90 7.24
C LYS A 104 -3.30 -22.19 6.10
N GLU A 105 -4.59 -22.23 6.39
CA GLU A 105 -5.64 -22.26 5.37
C GLU A 105 -6.19 -20.84 5.15
N MET A 106 -6.03 -20.34 3.93
CA MET A 106 -6.49 -19.00 3.56
C MET A 106 -7.97 -19.01 3.21
N THR A 107 -8.75 -18.16 3.88
CA THR A 107 -10.20 -18.08 3.71
C THR A 107 -10.65 -16.70 3.24
N LYS A 108 -11.81 -16.63 2.56
CA LYS A 108 -12.45 -15.37 2.20
C LYS A 108 -12.72 -14.46 3.42
N ARG A 109 -12.99 -15.07 4.58
CA ARG A 109 -13.21 -14.32 5.83
C ARG A 109 -11.94 -13.56 6.28
N GLN A 110 -10.77 -14.16 6.12
CA GLN A 110 -9.50 -13.52 6.44
C GLN A 110 -9.18 -12.38 5.45
N MET A 111 -9.47 -12.57 4.15
CA MET A 111 -9.35 -11.52 3.16
C MET A 111 -10.27 -10.34 3.51
N LEU A 112 -11.53 -10.61 3.83
CA LEU A 112 -12.47 -9.56 4.25
C LEU A 112 -11.99 -8.84 5.51
N CYS A 113 -11.49 -9.57 6.50
CA CYS A 113 -10.92 -8.98 7.72
C CYS A 113 -9.75 -8.03 7.38
N ALA A 114 -8.82 -8.44 6.51
CA ALA A 114 -7.71 -7.60 6.09
C ALA A 114 -8.19 -6.34 5.35
N ILE A 115 -9.17 -6.48 4.46
CA ILE A 115 -9.76 -5.34 3.74
C ILE A 115 -10.42 -4.36 4.72
N LEU A 116 -11.21 -4.86 5.68
CA LEU A 116 -11.88 -4.01 6.68
C LEU A 116 -10.88 -3.26 7.57
N VAL A 117 -9.81 -3.93 8.01
CA VAL A 117 -8.75 -3.28 8.80
C VAL A 117 -8.07 -2.18 7.98
N THR A 118 -7.75 -2.44 6.71
CA THR A 118 -7.11 -1.46 5.83
C THR A 118 -8.04 -0.29 5.53
N ALA A 119 -9.33 -0.55 5.27
CA ALA A 119 -10.35 0.48 5.05
C ALA A 119 -10.57 1.36 6.29
N PHE A 120 -10.58 0.75 7.47
CA PHE A 120 -10.69 1.49 8.74
C PHE A 120 -9.48 2.41 8.95
N TYR A 121 -8.28 1.92 8.64
CA TYR A 121 -7.08 2.74 8.71
C TYR A 121 -7.13 3.89 7.69
N ALA A 122 -7.57 3.65 6.44
CA ALA A 122 -7.77 4.70 5.44
C ALA A 122 -8.74 5.79 5.91
N ALA A 123 -9.87 5.39 6.51
CA ALA A 123 -10.82 6.35 7.06
C ALA A 123 -10.23 7.15 8.23
N SER A 124 -9.44 6.53 9.10
CA SER A 124 -8.77 7.21 10.22
C SER A 124 -7.68 8.16 9.74
N ASP A 125 -6.97 7.81 8.67
CA ASP A 125 -5.96 8.64 8.04
C ASP A 125 -6.57 9.89 7.39
N GLU A 126 -7.66 9.74 6.64
CA GLU A 126 -8.40 10.87 6.08
C GLU A 126 -8.97 11.81 7.16
N LEU A 127 -9.44 11.24 8.27
CA LEU A 127 -9.86 12.05 9.43
C LEU A 127 -8.67 12.82 10.03
N HIS A 128 -7.48 12.20 10.11
CA HIS A 128 -6.26 12.88 10.54
C HIS A 128 -5.88 14.01 9.57
N GLN A 129 -5.94 13.78 8.26
CA GLN A 129 -5.65 14.81 7.25
C GLN A 129 -6.54 16.04 7.36
N PHE A 130 -7.78 15.91 7.86
CA PHE A 130 -8.65 17.07 8.12
C PHE A 130 -8.02 18.12 9.04
N PHE A 131 -7.13 17.72 9.93
CA PHE A 131 -6.41 18.60 10.85
C PHE A 131 -5.08 19.12 10.30
N VAL A 132 -4.67 18.68 9.10
CA VAL A 132 -3.40 19.07 8.48
C VAL A 132 -3.61 20.30 7.58
N PRO A 133 -2.75 21.33 7.65
CA PRO A 133 -2.90 22.57 6.88
C PRO A 133 -3.02 22.31 5.37
N GLY A 134 -4.08 22.87 4.77
CA GLY A 134 -4.36 22.79 3.34
C GLY A 134 -4.88 21.44 2.85
N ARG A 135 -5.05 20.45 3.73
CA ARG A 135 -5.68 19.16 3.42
C ARG A 135 -7.19 19.24 3.65
N SER A 136 -7.90 18.29 3.05
CA SER A 136 -9.35 18.12 3.23
C SER A 136 -9.67 16.64 3.40
N CYS A 137 -10.64 16.31 4.24
CA CYS A 137 -11.14 14.94 4.37
C CYS A 137 -12.13 14.63 3.23
N GLN A 138 -11.83 13.68 2.37
CA GLN A 138 -12.64 13.34 1.21
C GLN A 138 -12.96 11.84 1.18
N LEU A 139 -14.24 11.49 1.15
CA LEU A 139 -14.69 10.11 1.02
C LEU A 139 -14.10 9.41 -0.22
N ARG A 140 -13.89 10.17 -1.32
CA ARG A 140 -13.24 9.65 -2.53
C ARG A 140 -11.85 9.10 -2.24
N ASP A 141 -11.09 9.75 -1.37
CA ASP A 141 -9.73 9.35 -1.05
C ASP A 141 -9.74 8.08 -0.20
N VAL A 142 -10.64 7.96 0.77
CA VAL A 142 -10.89 6.68 1.49
C VAL A 142 -11.21 5.53 0.53
N LEU A 143 -12.00 5.79 -0.53
CA LEU A 143 -12.35 4.76 -1.51
C LEU A 143 -11.15 4.35 -2.37
N ILE A 144 -10.31 5.29 -2.80
CA ILE A 144 -9.09 5.02 -3.57
C ILE A 144 -8.11 4.18 -2.73
N ASP A 145 -7.88 4.58 -1.49
CA ASP A 145 -7.00 3.90 -0.55
C ASP A 145 -7.51 2.50 -0.21
N THR A 146 -8.82 2.37 0.03
CA THR A 146 -9.45 1.06 0.23
C THR A 146 -9.31 0.18 -1.01
N ALA A 147 -9.48 0.72 -2.22
CA ALA A 147 -9.29 -0.03 -3.46
C ALA A 147 -7.85 -0.50 -3.62
N GLY A 148 -6.88 0.34 -3.26
CA GLY A 148 -5.47 -0.05 -3.15
C GLY A 148 -5.29 -1.24 -2.20
N GLY A 149 -5.87 -1.15 -1.00
CA GLY A 149 -5.85 -2.24 -0.02
C GLY A 149 -6.45 -3.54 -0.52
N VAL A 150 -7.59 -3.48 -1.21
CA VAL A 150 -8.23 -4.65 -1.85
C VAL A 150 -7.29 -5.28 -2.87
N ALA A 151 -6.66 -4.47 -3.73
CA ALA A 151 -5.68 -4.95 -4.70
C ALA A 151 -4.50 -5.65 -4.02
N GLY A 152 -3.94 -5.06 -2.96
CA GLY A 152 -2.84 -5.63 -2.18
C GLY A 152 -3.19 -6.97 -1.55
N VAL A 153 -4.36 -7.08 -0.90
CA VAL A 153 -4.87 -8.35 -0.34
C VAL A 153 -5.03 -9.40 -1.43
N GLY A 154 -5.57 -9.02 -2.59
CA GLY A 154 -5.75 -9.92 -3.74
C GLY A 154 -4.42 -10.43 -4.28
N ILE A 155 -3.45 -9.53 -4.49
CA ILE A 155 -2.10 -9.88 -4.95
C ILE A 155 -1.45 -10.87 -3.99
N GLN A 156 -1.46 -10.58 -2.68
CA GLN A 156 -0.86 -11.44 -1.67
C GLN A 156 -1.53 -12.82 -1.63
N TYR A 157 -2.86 -12.87 -1.73
CA TYR A 157 -3.60 -14.14 -1.80
C TYR A 157 -3.18 -14.98 -3.01
N ILE A 158 -3.12 -14.38 -4.20
CA ILE A 158 -2.74 -15.07 -5.44
C ILE A 158 -1.31 -15.58 -5.35
N LEU A 159 -0.36 -14.76 -4.89
CA LEU A 159 1.03 -15.15 -4.74
C LEU A 159 1.18 -16.34 -3.78
N LEU A 160 0.57 -16.26 -2.61
CA LEU A 160 0.63 -17.33 -1.62
C LEU A 160 0.00 -18.63 -2.12
N LYS A 161 -1.13 -18.53 -2.84
CA LYS A 161 -1.76 -19.71 -3.46
C LYS A 161 -0.87 -20.34 -4.51
N HIS A 162 -0.22 -19.52 -5.34
CA HIS A 162 0.70 -20.01 -6.37
C HIS A 162 1.90 -20.75 -5.76
N PHE A 163 2.54 -20.18 -4.73
CA PHE A 163 3.67 -20.82 -4.05
C PHE A 163 3.28 -22.14 -3.39
N ARG A 164 2.13 -22.21 -2.71
CA ARG A 164 1.64 -23.46 -2.09
C ARG A 164 1.42 -24.57 -3.11
N LYS A 165 0.89 -24.23 -4.29
CA LYS A 165 0.71 -25.19 -5.38
C LYS A 165 2.05 -25.73 -5.90
N MET A 166 3.09 -24.89 -5.97
CA MET A 166 4.43 -25.34 -6.38
C MET A 166 5.08 -26.27 -5.35
N GLU A 167 4.78 -26.06 -4.06
CA GLU A 167 5.28 -26.90 -2.96
C GLU A 167 4.47 -28.20 -2.78
N GLY A 168 3.42 -28.44 -3.56
CA GLY A 168 2.59 -29.65 -3.47
C GLY A 168 1.78 -29.77 -2.18
N ILE A 169 1.43 -28.64 -1.56
CA ILE A 169 0.72 -28.55 -0.27
C ILE A 169 -0.82 -28.45 -0.47
N GLU A 170 -1.30 -28.48 -1.70
CA GLU A 170 -2.75 -28.55 -2.05
C GLU A 170 -3.14 -29.95 -2.49
#